data_2a6e54e767cd08e5231abc1a39108063
#
_entry.id   2a6e54e767cd08e5231abc1a39108063
#
_cell.length_a   1.000
_cell.length_b   1.000
_cell.length_c   1.000
_cell.angle_alpha   90.00
_cell.angle_beta   90.00
_cell.angle_gamma   90.00
#
_symmetry.space_group_name_H-M   'P 1'
#
loop_
_entity.id
_entity.type
_entity.pdbx_description
1 polymer ?
#
loop_
_entity_poly.entity_id
_entity_poly.type
_entity_poly.pdbx_seq_one_letter_code
_entity_poly.pdbx_strand_id
1 'polypeptide(L)'
;MRAVRLIAVLALSLAAAATAWAQQVVVYHIDNAAAQGLKGLRNVRNHLDVDPSAKITVVTHAEGVDMLMEGAKAANGTEYVP
;
A
#
# COMPACT_ATOMS: atom_id res chain seq x y z
N MET A 1 3.17 44.33 -12.18
CA MET A 1 2.58 43.24 -12.97
C MET A 1 3.43 41.98 -13.00
N ARG A 2 4.77 42.09 -13.15
CA ARG A 2 5.63 40.88 -13.15
C ARG A 2 5.59 40.08 -11.84
N ALA A 3 5.50 40.76 -10.69
CA ALA A 3 5.43 40.08 -9.37
C ALA A 3 4.13 39.28 -9.17
N VAL A 4 3.01 39.77 -9.70
CA VAL A 4 1.71 39.10 -9.61
C VAL A 4 1.70 37.79 -10.41
N ARG A 5 2.35 37.77 -11.59
CA ARG A 5 2.46 36.57 -12.41
C ARG A 5 3.32 35.47 -11.74
N LEU A 6 4.42 35.88 -11.11
CA LEU A 6 5.28 34.94 -10.37
C LEU A 6 4.56 34.28 -9.20
N ILE A 7 3.76 35.02 -8.44
CA ILE A 7 2.98 34.50 -7.32
C ILE A 7 1.93 33.50 -7.81
N ALA A 8 1.24 33.79 -8.92
CA ALA A 8 0.23 32.89 -9.47
C ALA A 8 0.84 31.57 -9.93
N VAL A 9 2.01 31.58 -10.56
CA VAL A 9 2.71 30.35 -11.00
C VAL A 9 3.14 29.51 -9.79
N LEU A 10 3.64 30.15 -8.73
CA LEU A 10 4.07 29.46 -7.52
C LEU A 10 2.88 28.77 -6.81
N ALA A 11 1.74 29.45 -6.69
CA ALA A 11 0.54 28.90 -6.09
C ALA A 11 0.02 27.68 -6.87
N LEU A 12 0.05 27.72 -8.19
CA LEU A 12 -0.37 26.62 -9.05
C LEU A 12 0.55 25.39 -8.89
N SER A 13 1.86 25.61 -8.78
CA SER A 13 2.85 24.54 -8.58
C SER A 13 2.65 23.84 -7.24
N LEU A 14 2.35 24.57 -6.17
CA LEU A 14 2.06 24.02 -4.85
C LEU A 14 0.78 23.18 -4.84
N ALA A 15 -0.27 23.63 -5.50
CA ALA A 15 -1.53 22.90 -5.62
C ALA A 15 -1.34 21.59 -6.40
N ALA A 16 -0.57 21.58 -7.49
CA ALA A 16 -0.26 20.38 -8.25
C ALA A 16 0.55 19.38 -7.45
N ALA A 17 1.54 19.81 -6.67
CA ALA A 17 2.33 18.94 -5.79
C ALA A 17 1.47 18.31 -4.70
N ALA A 18 0.58 19.06 -4.05
CA ALA A 18 -0.34 18.54 -3.03
C ALA A 18 -1.29 17.48 -3.62
N THR A 19 -1.80 17.70 -4.85
CA THR A 19 -2.67 16.73 -5.53
C THR A 19 -1.92 15.45 -5.88
N ALA A 20 -0.65 15.54 -6.30
CA ALA A 20 0.16 14.37 -6.64
C ALA A 20 0.42 13.45 -5.44
N TRP A 21 0.35 13.98 -4.21
CA TRP A 21 0.54 13.21 -2.97
C TRP A 21 -0.77 12.66 -2.41
N ALA A 22 -1.93 12.91 -3.04
CA ALA A 22 -3.24 12.52 -2.53
C ALA A 22 -3.46 11.00 -2.53
N GLN A 23 -2.70 10.24 -3.32
CA GLN A 23 -2.84 8.78 -3.38
C GLN A 23 -1.50 8.12 -3.66
N GLN A 24 -1.12 7.20 -2.77
CA GLN A 24 0.02 6.31 -2.99
C GLN A 24 -0.45 4.97 -3.55
N VAL A 25 0.33 4.44 -4.48
CA VAL A 25 0.14 3.09 -5.01
C VAL A 25 1.33 2.25 -4.57
N VAL A 26 1.06 1.17 -3.84
CA VAL A 26 2.08 0.30 -3.26
C VAL A 26 1.81 -1.13 -3.65
N VAL A 27 2.86 -1.87 -4.00
CA VAL A 27 2.78 -3.31 -4.29
C VAL A 27 3.59 -4.07 -3.25
N TYR A 28 2.93 -4.99 -2.55
CA TYR A 28 3.58 -5.95 -1.66
C TYR A 28 3.77 -7.27 -2.38
N HIS A 29 4.96 -7.81 -2.29
CA HIS A 29 5.34 -9.07 -2.94
C HIS A 29 5.56 -10.16 -1.89
N ILE A 30 4.85 -11.28 -2.01
CA ILE A 30 4.96 -12.39 -1.07
C ILE A 30 5.24 -13.67 -1.85
N ASP A 31 6.40 -14.27 -1.64
CA ASP A 31 6.83 -15.51 -2.31
C ASP A 31 6.78 -16.74 -1.38
N ASN A 32 6.56 -16.54 -0.10
CA ASN A 32 6.46 -17.63 0.87
C ASN A 32 5.46 -17.27 1.97
N ALA A 33 4.30 -17.93 1.96
CA ALA A 33 3.23 -17.65 2.90
C ALA A 33 3.65 -17.93 4.35
N ALA A 34 4.36 -19.03 4.61
CA ALA A 34 4.75 -19.42 5.96
C ALA A 34 5.72 -18.40 6.58
N ALA A 35 6.68 -17.90 5.80
CA ALA A 35 7.68 -16.97 6.30
C ALA A 35 7.23 -15.50 6.29
N GLN A 36 6.36 -15.12 5.34
CA GLN A 36 6.06 -13.72 5.05
C GLN A 36 4.59 -13.34 5.18
N GLY A 37 3.67 -14.32 5.17
CA GLY A 37 2.25 -14.05 5.03
C GLY A 37 1.68 -13.14 6.12
N LEU A 38 1.76 -13.52 7.38
CA LEU A 38 1.22 -12.71 8.49
C LEU A 38 1.95 -11.40 8.66
N LYS A 39 3.27 -11.40 8.51
CA LYS A 39 4.08 -10.19 8.61
C LYS A 39 3.72 -9.21 7.49
N GLY A 40 3.57 -9.72 6.26
CA GLY A 40 3.18 -8.91 5.12
C GLY A 40 1.80 -8.28 5.31
N LEU A 41 0.81 -9.06 5.73
CA LEU A 41 -0.54 -8.56 6.00
C LEU A 41 -0.57 -7.53 7.13
N ARG A 42 0.24 -7.73 8.16
CA ARG A 42 0.40 -6.76 9.25
C ARG A 42 0.98 -5.44 8.73
N ASN A 43 1.98 -5.51 7.86
CA ASN A 43 2.57 -4.33 7.25
C ASN A 43 1.56 -3.59 6.37
N VAL A 44 0.73 -4.30 5.62
CA VAL A 44 -0.37 -3.72 4.83
C VAL A 44 -1.33 -2.97 5.75
N ARG A 45 -1.74 -3.58 6.84
CA ARG A 45 -2.64 -2.96 7.81
C ARG A 45 -2.04 -1.69 8.41
N ASN A 46 -0.77 -1.76 8.83
CA ASN A 46 -0.07 -0.59 9.38
C ASN A 46 0.03 0.53 8.35
N HIS A 47 0.28 0.20 7.10
CA HIS A 47 0.33 1.18 6.03
C HIS A 47 -1.02 1.88 5.85
N LEU A 48 -2.12 1.13 5.83
CA LEU A 48 -3.46 1.67 5.69
C LEU A 48 -3.89 2.49 6.92
N ASP A 49 -3.40 2.14 8.11
CA ASP A 49 -3.68 2.92 9.33
C ASP A 49 -3.04 4.32 9.24
N VAL A 50 -1.86 4.43 8.64
CA VAL A 50 -1.17 5.70 8.46
C VAL A 50 -1.74 6.49 7.28
N ASP A 51 -2.05 5.80 6.18
CA ASP A 51 -2.58 6.39 4.96
C ASP A 51 -3.77 5.57 4.44
N PRO A 52 -4.99 5.85 4.93
CA PRO A 52 -6.18 5.10 4.50
C PRO A 52 -6.50 5.23 3.01
N SER A 53 -5.97 6.24 2.33
CA SER A 53 -6.19 6.45 0.90
C SER A 53 -5.21 5.67 0.02
N ALA A 54 -4.21 5.00 0.60
CA ALA A 54 -3.24 4.23 -0.15
C ALA A 54 -3.92 3.09 -0.92
N LYS A 55 -3.53 2.92 -2.17
CA LYS A 55 -3.97 1.80 -2.99
C LYS A 55 -2.92 0.71 -2.91
N ILE A 56 -3.25 -0.40 -2.25
CA ILE A 56 -2.32 -1.48 -2.01
C ILE A 56 -2.73 -2.72 -2.80
N THR A 57 -1.77 -3.27 -3.53
CA THR A 57 -1.92 -4.54 -4.22
C THR A 57 -0.94 -5.54 -3.62
N VAL A 58 -1.42 -6.71 -3.26
CA VAL A 58 -0.58 -7.81 -2.79
C VAL A 58 -0.42 -8.81 -3.92
N VAL A 59 0.81 -9.04 -4.35
CA VAL A 59 1.14 -10.00 -5.39
C VAL A 59 1.81 -11.20 -4.75
N THR A 60 1.23 -12.37 -4.94
CA THR A 60 1.77 -13.62 -4.43
C THR A 60 2.26 -14.50 -5.59
N HIS A 61 3.36 -15.21 -5.36
CA HIS A 61 3.86 -16.22 -6.30
C HIS A 61 4.58 -17.32 -5.55
N ALA A 62 4.90 -18.42 -6.24
CA ALA A 62 5.50 -19.60 -5.61
C ALA A 62 4.67 -20.03 -4.37
N GLU A 63 5.33 -20.29 -3.25
CA GLU A 63 4.67 -20.70 -2.01
C GLU A 63 3.85 -19.58 -1.36
N GLY A 64 4.00 -18.33 -1.80
CA GLY A 64 3.16 -17.21 -1.37
C GLY A 64 1.70 -17.36 -1.77
N VAL A 65 1.42 -18.07 -2.84
CA VAL A 65 0.05 -18.34 -3.32
C VAL A 65 -0.77 -19.13 -2.29
N ASP A 66 -0.14 -19.89 -1.43
CA ASP A 66 -0.82 -20.71 -0.43
C ASP A 66 -1.71 -19.89 0.51
N MET A 67 -1.33 -18.63 0.79
CA MET A 67 -2.12 -17.76 1.65
C MET A 67 -3.46 -17.35 1.05
N LEU A 68 -3.64 -17.48 -0.26
CA LEU A 68 -4.87 -17.12 -0.97
C LEU A 68 -5.85 -18.29 -1.06
N MET A 69 -5.43 -19.49 -0.67
CA MET A 69 -6.30 -20.66 -0.70
C MET A 69 -7.37 -20.54 0.37
N GLU A 70 -8.58 -21.04 0.06
CA GLU A 70 -9.69 -21.00 0.99
C GLU A 70 -9.34 -21.76 2.28
N GLY A 71 -9.55 -21.10 3.41
CA GLY A 71 -9.26 -21.68 4.73
C GLY A 71 -7.79 -21.77 5.08
N ALA A 72 -6.89 -21.19 4.29
CA ALA A 72 -5.46 -21.24 4.57
C ALA A 72 -5.12 -20.60 5.91
N LYS A 73 -4.28 -21.27 6.70
CA LYS A 73 -3.88 -20.83 8.03
C LYS A 73 -2.36 -20.77 8.15
N ALA A 74 -1.89 -19.81 8.94
CA ALA A 74 -0.51 -19.75 9.37
C ALA A 74 -0.18 -20.86 10.36
N ALA A 75 1.09 -21.06 10.66
CA ALA A 75 1.56 -22.08 11.59
C ALA A 75 0.94 -21.94 12.99
N ASN A 76 0.60 -20.71 13.41
CA ASN A 76 -0.06 -20.43 14.68
C ASN A 76 -1.59 -20.64 14.64
N GLY A 77 -2.17 -21.11 13.55
CA GLY A 77 -3.59 -21.33 13.37
C GLY A 77 -4.41 -20.13 12.91
N THR A 78 -3.79 -18.97 12.74
CA THR A 78 -4.47 -17.77 12.26
C THR A 78 -4.77 -17.88 10.77
N GLU A 79 -6.01 -17.61 10.38
CA GLU A 79 -6.37 -17.54 8.96
C GLU A 79 -5.76 -16.28 8.32
N TYR A 80 -5.20 -16.43 7.12
CA TYR A 80 -4.68 -15.28 6.36
C TYR A 80 -5.80 -14.36 5.88
N VAL A 81 -6.89 -14.94 5.43
CA VAL A 81 -8.08 -14.23 4.95
C VAL A 81 -9.27 -14.71 5.78
N PRO A 82 -9.78 -13.86 6.67
CA PRO A 82 -10.93 -14.21 7.51
C PRO A 82 -12.23 -14.34 6.73
#